data_f1b30724060aa31553f4c15263da9fd8
#
_entry.id   f1b30724060aa31553f4c15263da9fd8
#
_cell.length_a   1.000
_cell.length_b   1.000
_cell.length_c   1.000
_cell.angle_alpha   90.00
_cell.angle_beta   90.00
_cell.angle_gamma   90.00
#
_symmetry.space_group_name_H-M   'P 1'
#
loop_
_entity.id
_entity.type
_entity.pdbx_description
1 polymer ?
#
loop_
_entity_poly.entity_id
_entity_poly.type
_entity_poly.pdbx_seq_one_letter_code
_entity_poly.pdbx_strand_id
1 'polypeptide(L)'
;MLHTEAPHTEVALTDTPGVERRFLEILDDTIRADIGSGAYHGANVIVARHGRIALRGSYGLADTASGRPTRREDVYRILSMSKGFTNALVFRALSEGRLMLSTRVVDLVPEFFGTEPFRAARKDRINLAHLLTHRAGMPATPNPGLGPEGFAVLADVIEALGGVDVVHEPGTNLNYSAAINHALMGEMARRAYGADSFRDLMREKVFEPLGMTHTRFGMPAEWRERAVPLKVIVANDSWLKPEDIECLNDVIDREDAEMPWVGAVSTVDDVFAFTEMLRNKGRTPAGEQLIGESVLDFATTNQTGDQINDLYGMVAAARKWDLPPGNMGLGMALAGTGTHARFFGPFVSPRTFGSYGAGSSLLWVDPVSGMSFCFLSSGVMDEGDNVARFQKLSSIAASAATSV
;
A
#
# COMPACT_ATOMS: atom_id res chain seq x y z
N MET A 1 16.97 15.97 31.66
CA MET A 1 16.60 15.11 30.51
C MET A 1 16.80 13.68 30.96
N LEU A 2 15.73 12.99 31.29
CA LEU A 2 15.78 11.56 31.63
C LEU A 2 15.96 10.82 30.30
N HIS A 3 17.10 10.18 30.11
CA HIS A 3 17.26 9.15 29.09
C HIS A 3 16.36 7.99 29.52
N THR A 4 15.11 7.98 29.05
CA THR A 4 14.30 6.76 29.09
C THR A 4 14.93 5.82 28.08
N GLU A 5 15.46 4.68 28.56
CA GLU A 5 15.88 3.57 27.71
C GLU A 5 14.78 3.30 26.68
N ALA A 6 15.17 3.16 25.40
CA ALA A 6 14.22 2.82 24.34
C ALA A 6 13.52 1.52 24.74
N PRO A 7 12.17 1.47 24.67
CA PRO A 7 11.42 0.30 25.05
C PRO A 7 11.88 -0.92 24.24
N HIS A 8 11.81 -2.07 24.88
CA HIS A 8 12.23 -3.39 24.43
C HIS A 8 12.22 -3.56 22.91
N THR A 9 13.40 -3.78 22.33
CA THR A 9 13.57 -3.97 20.89
C THR A 9 14.11 -5.36 20.64
N GLU A 10 13.41 -6.14 19.82
CA GLU A 10 13.87 -7.44 19.35
C GLU A 10 14.35 -7.32 17.91
N VAL A 11 15.66 -7.51 17.68
CA VAL A 11 16.28 -7.43 16.34
C VAL A 11 17.16 -8.65 16.10
N ALA A 12 16.95 -9.29 14.97
CA ALA A 12 17.80 -10.36 14.47
C ALA A 12 18.44 -9.94 13.15
N LEU A 13 19.79 -9.95 13.13
CA LEU A 13 20.61 -9.81 11.92
C LEU A 13 21.14 -11.18 11.55
N THR A 14 20.88 -11.61 10.32
CA THR A 14 21.30 -12.91 9.79
C THR A 14 22.30 -12.71 8.66
N ASP A 15 23.43 -13.40 8.72
CA ASP A 15 24.38 -13.39 7.64
C ASP A 15 23.74 -13.96 6.37
N THR A 16 23.61 -13.10 5.37
CA THR A 16 22.91 -13.41 4.13
C THR A 16 23.85 -13.14 2.95
N PRO A 17 24.07 -14.11 2.07
CA PRO A 17 24.95 -13.94 0.92
C PRO A 17 24.61 -12.72 0.10
N GLY A 18 25.61 -11.89 -0.19
CA GLY A 18 25.44 -10.66 -0.97
C GLY A 18 24.79 -9.50 -0.20
N VAL A 19 24.70 -9.60 1.12
CA VAL A 19 24.21 -8.51 1.98
C VAL A 19 25.34 -8.07 2.91
N GLU A 20 25.70 -6.80 2.85
CA GLU A 20 26.71 -6.18 3.70
C GLU A 20 26.08 -5.82 5.06
N ARG A 21 26.44 -6.56 6.10
CA ARG A 21 25.90 -6.45 7.47
C ARG A 21 25.99 -5.03 8.03
N ARG A 22 27.07 -4.33 7.77
CA ARG A 22 27.30 -2.95 8.25
C ARG A 22 26.13 -2.02 7.93
N PHE A 23 25.55 -2.12 6.73
CA PHE A 23 24.43 -1.25 6.35
C PHE A 23 23.12 -1.64 7.04
N LEU A 24 22.96 -2.91 7.40
CA LEU A 24 21.83 -3.35 8.23
C LEU A 24 21.95 -2.82 9.68
N GLU A 25 23.17 -2.76 10.22
CA GLU A 25 23.45 -2.15 11.52
C GLU A 25 23.16 -0.63 11.49
N ILE A 26 23.57 0.07 10.44
CA ILE A 26 23.22 1.49 10.24
C ILE A 26 21.70 1.67 10.13
N LEU A 27 20.98 0.75 9.46
CA LEU A 27 19.52 0.79 9.36
C LEU A 27 18.88 0.60 10.74
N ASP A 28 19.33 -0.37 11.52
CA ASP A 28 18.88 -0.61 12.91
C ASP A 28 19.09 0.64 13.77
N ASP A 29 20.28 1.21 13.79
CA ASP A 29 20.61 2.43 14.54
C ASP A 29 19.76 3.61 14.10
N THR A 30 19.50 3.76 12.79
CA THR A 30 18.67 4.82 12.24
C THR A 30 17.21 4.71 12.71
N ILE A 31 16.63 3.51 12.68
CA ILE A 31 15.26 3.26 13.15
C ILE A 31 15.15 3.57 14.64
N ARG A 32 16.12 3.14 15.46
CA ARG A 32 16.18 3.45 16.89
C ARG A 32 16.25 4.95 17.16
N ALA A 33 17.11 5.65 16.42
CA ALA A 33 17.26 7.10 16.54
C ALA A 33 15.99 7.87 16.14
N ASP A 34 15.31 7.45 15.07
CA ASP A 34 14.05 8.06 14.62
C ASP A 34 12.95 7.87 15.67
N ILE A 35 12.82 6.68 16.27
CA ILE A 35 11.87 6.41 17.36
C ILE A 35 12.25 7.20 18.62
N GLY A 36 13.54 7.23 18.96
CA GLY A 36 14.05 7.98 20.12
C GLY A 36 13.84 9.50 19.99
N SER A 37 13.78 10.03 18.80
CA SER A 37 13.44 11.44 18.52
C SER A 37 11.92 11.71 18.49
N GLY A 38 11.09 10.67 18.53
CA GLY A 38 9.63 10.79 18.47
C GLY A 38 9.07 10.95 17.04
N ALA A 39 9.87 10.67 16.01
CA ALA A 39 9.43 10.76 14.62
C ALA A 39 8.27 9.78 14.33
N TYR A 40 8.31 8.61 14.93
CA TYR A 40 7.21 7.64 15.04
C TYR A 40 7.39 6.80 16.32
N HIS A 41 6.39 5.99 16.69
CA HIS A 41 6.40 5.37 18.02
C HIS A 41 7.06 3.99 18.04
N GLY A 42 6.92 3.23 16.96
CA GLY A 42 7.47 1.89 16.84
C GLY A 42 7.34 1.36 15.42
N ALA A 43 7.99 0.22 15.14
CA ALA A 43 7.95 -0.38 13.81
C ALA A 43 8.24 -1.88 13.84
N ASN A 44 7.67 -2.60 12.87
CA ASN A 44 8.12 -3.92 12.44
C ASN A 44 8.75 -3.83 11.05
N VAL A 45 9.93 -4.43 10.90
CA VAL A 45 10.76 -4.30 9.69
C VAL A 45 11.31 -5.65 9.26
N ILE A 46 11.29 -5.91 7.96
CA ILE A 46 12.01 -7.02 7.32
C ILE A 46 12.80 -6.49 6.13
N VAL A 47 14.08 -6.84 6.07
CA VAL A 47 14.94 -6.71 4.89
C VAL A 47 15.38 -8.10 4.47
N ALA A 48 15.21 -8.43 3.20
CA ALA A 48 15.61 -9.74 2.69
C ALA A 48 16.30 -9.62 1.33
N ARG A 49 17.07 -10.63 0.97
CA ARG A 49 17.65 -10.78 -0.36
C ARG A 49 17.39 -12.18 -0.90
N HIS A 50 16.86 -12.28 -2.11
CA HIS A 50 16.49 -13.55 -2.75
C HIS A 50 15.68 -14.47 -1.81
N GLY A 51 14.73 -13.88 -1.04
CA GLY A 51 13.87 -14.58 -0.08
C GLY A 51 14.52 -14.91 1.26
N ARG A 52 15.82 -14.61 1.45
CA ARG A 52 16.51 -14.83 2.72
C ARG A 52 16.50 -13.57 3.55
N ILE A 53 15.88 -13.64 4.73
CA ILE A 53 15.79 -12.52 5.66
C ILE A 53 17.19 -12.23 6.23
N ALA A 54 17.64 -11.00 6.02
CA ALA A 54 18.91 -10.47 6.52
C ALA A 54 18.72 -9.61 7.78
N LEU A 55 17.60 -8.88 7.87
CA LEU A 55 17.20 -8.16 9.07
C LEU A 55 15.71 -8.41 9.35
N ARG A 56 15.42 -8.70 10.60
CA ARG A 56 14.07 -8.71 11.17
C ARG A 56 14.10 -7.94 12.48
N GLY A 57 13.22 -6.94 12.63
CA GLY A 57 13.18 -6.10 13.82
C GLY A 57 11.79 -5.70 14.25
N SER A 58 11.59 -5.67 15.57
CA SER A 58 10.42 -5.07 16.23
C SER A 58 10.93 -3.97 17.16
N TYR A 59 10.49 -2.74 16.98
CA TYR A 59 11.06 -1.55 17.62
C TYR A 59 9.99 -0.71 18.32
N GLY A 60 10.32 -0.14 19.47
CA GLY A 60 9.54 0.88 20.16
C GLY A 60 8.18 0.40 20.66
N LEU A 61 7.18 1.27 20.60
CA LEU A 61 5.83 1.03 21.12
C LEU A 61 4.84 0.81 19.98
N ALA A 62 4.02 -0.22 20.10
CA ALA A 62 2.86 -0.44 19.23
C ALA A 62 1.70 0.50 19.61
N ASP A 63 1.55 0.77 20.90
CA ASP A 63 0.53 1.69 21.41
C ASP A 63 1.12 2.53 22.54
N THR A 64 1.14 3.84 22.35
CA THR A 64 1.67 4.79 23.34
C THR A 64 0.71 5.05 24.50
N ALA A 65 -0.60 4.84 24.32
CA ALA A 65 -1.58 5.08 25.36
C ALA A 65 -1.50 4.03 26.47
N SER A 66 -1.30 2.77 26.10
CA SER A 66 -1.13 1.65 27.04
C SER A 66 0.35 1.37 27.39
N GLY A 67 1.31 1.97 26.68
CA GLY A 67 2.73 1.64 26.79
C GLY A 67 3.09 0.26 26.24
N ARG A 68 2.25 -0.33 25.40
CA ARG A 68 2.44 -1.67 24.85
C ARG A 68 3.63 -1.67 23.86
N PRO A 69 4.67 -2.52 24.10
CA PRO A 69 5.78 -2.63 23.18
C PRO A 69 5.36 -3.26 21.84
N THR A 70 6.08 -2.92 20.78
CA THR A 70 5.92 -3.55 19.48
C THR A 70 6.37 -5.02 19.55
N ARG A 71 5.56 -5.90 19.00
CA ARG A 71 5.81 -7.33 18.89
C ARG A 71 5.71 -7.78 17.44
N ARG A 72 6.39 -8.89 17.12
CA ARG A 72 6.41 -9.45 15.75
C ARG A 72 5.01 -9.76 15.22
N GLU A 73 4.14 -10.27 16.08
CA GLU A 73 2.77 -10.68 15.75
C GLU A 73 1.75 -9.52 15.69
N ASP A 74 2.19 -8.28 15.93
CA ASP A 74 1.30 -7.12 15.89
C ASP A 74 0.62 -6.98 14.52
N VAL A 75 -0.68 -6.65 14.57
CA VAL A 75 -1.52 -6.47 13.39
C VAL A 75 -1.69 -4.98 13.13
N TYR A 76 -1.26 -4.55 11.97
CA TYR A 76 -1.32 -3.16 11.55
C TYR A 76 -2.50 -2.93 10.60
N ARG A 77 -3.14 -1.77 10.72
CA ARG A 77 -4.00 -1.22 9.67
C ARG A 77 -3.09 -0.60 8.63
N ILE A 78 -2.91 -1.30 7.50
CA ILE A 78 -1.86 -0.97 6.53
C ILE A 78 -2.25 0.14 5.55
N LEU A 79 -3.44 0.71 5.73
CA LEU A 79 -3.97 1.80 4.92
C LEU A 79 -3.87 1.51 3.40
N SER A 80 -3.40 2.47 2.62
CA SER A 80 -3.34 2.33 1.15
C SER A 80 -2.45 1.21 0.62
N MET A 81 -1.61 0.59 1.44
CA MET A 81 -0.93 -0.66 1.05
C MET A 81 -1.93 -1.77 0.69
N SER A 82 -3.16 -1.74 1.24
CA SER A 82 -4.30 -2.60 0.87
C SER A 82 -4.56 -2.64 -0.63
N LYS A 83 -4.26 -1.54 -1.34
CA LYS A 83 -4.40 -1.43 -2.80
C LYS A 83 -3.52 -2.45 -3.53
N GLY A 84 -2.33 -2.72 -3.00
CA GLY A 84 -1.43 -3.74 -3.55
C GLY A 84 -2.06 -5.14 -3.53
N PHE A 85 -2.79 -5.48 -2.47
CA PHE A 85 -3.50 -6.75 -2.37
C PHE A 85 -4.67 -6.82 -3.37
N THR A 86 -5.46 -5.75 -3.46
CA THR A 86 -6.55 -5.66 -4.46
C THR A 86 -6.00 -5.75 -5.89
N ASN A 87 -4.87 -5.09 -6.18
CA ASN A 87 -4.21 -5.21 -7.47
C ASN A 87 -3.79 -6.65 -7.79
N ALA A 88 -3.28 -7.40 -6.81
CA ALA A 88 -2.91 -8.80 -7.02
C ALA A 88 -4.11 -9.68 -7.42
N LEU A 89 -5.29 -9.45 -6.82
CA LEU A 89 -6.53 -10.11 -7.23
C LEU A 89 -6.91 -9.75 -8.67
N VAL A 90 -6.81 -8.47 -9.03
CA VAL A 90 -7.07 -7.98 -10.40
C VAL A 90 -6.06 -8.59 -11.40
N PHE A 91 -4.78 -8.65 -11.04
CA PHE A 91 -3.75 -9.28 -11.89
C PHE A 91 -3.99 -10.78 -12.07
N ARG A 92 -4.46 -11.47 -11.02
CA ARG A 92 -4.91 -12.85 -11.13
C ARG A 92 -6.08 -12.97 -12.10
N ALA A 93 -7.09 -12.10 -11.99
CA ALA A 93 -8.24 -12.09 -12.90
C ALA A 93 -7.83 -11.79 -14.36
N LEU A 94 -6.85 -10.90 -14.58
CA LEU A 94 -6.25 -10.66 -15.90
C LEU A 94 -5.52 -11.91 -16.41
N SER A 95 -4.75 -12.59 -15.57
CA SER A 95 -4.01 -13.81 -15.92
C SER A 95 -4.93 -14.96 -16.28
N GLU A 96 -6.11 -15.03 -15.65
CA GLU A 96 -7.14 -16.04 -15.90
C GLU A 96 -8.11 -15.65 -17.04
N GLY A 97 -7.94 -14.48 -17.66
CA GLY A 97 -8.81 -13.98 -18.74
C GLY A 97 -10.22 -13.59 -18.29
N ARG A 98 -10.44 -13.43 -16.97
CA ARG A 98 -11.74 -12.99 -16.40
C ARG A 98 -11.96 -11.49 -16.56
N LEU A 99 -10.87 -10.72 -16.61
CA LEU A 99 -10.86 -9.29 -16.89
C LEU A 99 -9.85 -9.00 -18.01
N MET A 100 -10.09 -7.88 -18.69
CA MET A 100 -9.15 -7.31 -19.67
C MET A 100 -8.87 -5.85 -19.29
N LEU A 101 -7.72 -5.31 -19.65
CA LEU A 101 -7.41 -3.89 -19.41
C LEU A 101 -8.44 -2.95 -20.04
N SER A 102 -9.05 -3.36 -21.16
CA SER A 102 -10.13 -2.64 -21.85
C SER A 102 -11.54 -2.89 -21.28
N THR A 103 -11.71 -3.78 -20.29
CA THR A 103 -13.03 -4.01 -19.66
C THR A 103 -13.54 -2.71 -19.05
N ARG A 104 -14.68 -2.21 -19.54
CA ARG A 104 -15.29 -0.98 -19.02
C ARG A 104 -15.92 -1.26 -17.67
N VAL A 105 -15.87 -0.24 -16.79
CA VAL A 105 -16.48 -0.35 -15.46
C VAL A 105 -17.97 -0.62 -15.57
N VAL A 106 -18.66 0.11 -16.41
CA VAL A 106 -20.14 0.04 -16.57
C VAL A 106 -20.64 -1.30 -17.12
N ASP A 107 -19.77 -2.10 -17.76
CA ASP A 107 -20.15 -3.42 -18.26
C ASP A 107 -20.29 -4.46 -17.12
N LEU A 108 -19.57 -4.27 -16.03
CA LEU A 108 -19.64 -5.13 -14.85
C LEU A 108 -20.34 -4.47 -13.67
N VAL A 109 -20.28 -3.14 -13.56
CA VAL A 109 -20.80 -2.34 -12.44
C VAL A 109 -21.71 -1.26 -13.02
N PRO A 110 -22.91 -1.62 -13.54
CA PRO A 110 -23.81 -0.67 -14.18
C PRO A 110 -24.30 0.44 -13.25
N GLU A 111 -24.36 0.22 -11.94
CA GLU A 111 -24.72 1.20 -10.91
C GLU A 111 -23.79 2.42 -10.93
N PHE A 112 -22.53 2.22 -11.31
CA PHE A 112 -21.55 3.30 -11.46
C PHE A 112 -21.98 4.34 -12.48
N PHE A 113 -22.77 3.96 -13.49
CA PHE A 113 -23.28 4.91 -14.49
C PHE A 113 -24.16 5.98 -13.85
N GLY A 114 -24.92 5.62 -12.82
CA GLY A 114 -25.85 6.50 -12.13
C GLY A 114 -27.10 6.79 -12.94
N THR A 115 -27.99 7.60 -12.39
CA THR A 115 -29.29 7.95 -12.98
C THR A 115 -29.31 9.32 -13.63
N GLU A 116 -28.32 10.18 -13.31
CA GLU A 116 -28.25 11.57 -13.78
C GLU A 116 -27.44 11.64 -15.08
N PRO A 117 -28.08 11.98 -16.25
CA PRO A 117 -27.40 11.94 -17.56
C PRO A 117 -26.12 12.79 -17.64
N PHE A 118 -26.09 13.94 -16.97
CA PHE A 118 -24.92 14.82 -16.98
C PHE A 118 -23.76 14.24 -16.17
N ARG A 119 -24.05 13.57 -15.05
CA ARG A 119 -23.04 12.90 -14.21
C ARG A 119 -22.55 11.61 -14.85
N ALA A 120 -23.38 10.96 -15.65
CA ALA A 120 -23.02 9.77 -16.40
C ALA A 120 -22.03 10.05 -17.55
N ALA A 121 -21.90 11.30 -17.98
CA ALA A 121 -21.01 11.66 -19.07
C ALA A 121 -19.57 11.18 -18.82
N ARG A 122 -18.98 10.53 -19.81
CA ARG A 122 -17.62 9.93 -19.80
C ARG A 122 -17.44 8.65 -18.95
N LYS A 123 -18.37 8.30 -18.05
CA LYS A 123 -18.27 7.06 -17.24
C LYS A 123 -18.24 5.81 -18.09
N ASP A 124 -18.96 5.83 -19.21
CA ASP A 124 -19.00 4.75 -20.21
C ASP A 124 -17.65 4.46 -20.89
N ARG A 125 -16.68 5.37 -20.76
CA ARG A 125 -15.32 5.22 -21.32
C ARG A 125 -14.27 4.80 -20.29
N ILE A 126 -14.62 4.80 -19.01
CA ILE A 126 -13.70 4.38 -17.97
C ILE A 126 -13.54 2.85 -18.01
N ASN A 127 -12.31 2.40 -18.13
CA ASN A 127 -11.95 0.99 -18.18
C ASN A 127 -10.93 0.63 -17.09
N LEU A 128 -10.62 -0.64 -16.96
CA LEU A 128 -9.71 -1.16 -15.94
C LEU A 128 -8.30 -0.55 -16.03
N ALA A 129 -7.78 -0.29 -17.23
CA ALA A 129 -6.47 0.37 -17.38
C ALA A 129 -6.47 1.79 -16.80
N HIS A 130 -7.56 2.53 -16.99
CA HIS A 130 -7.70 3.87 -16.39
C HIS A 130 -7.74 3.84 -14.86
N LEU A 131 -8.42 2.84 -14.27
CA LEU A 131 -8.44 2.67 -12.82
C LEU A 131 -7.07 2.30 -12.28
N LEU A 132 -6.40 1.28 -12.86
CA LEU A 132 -5.09 0.81 -12.44
C LEU A 132 -4.00 1.88 -12.58
N THR A 133 -4.10 2.77 -13.55
CA THR A 133 -3.10 3.84 -13.77
C THR A 133 -3.48 5.16 -13.09
N HIS A 134 -4.53 5.19 -12.26
CA HIS A 134 -5.05 6.40 -11.64
C HIS A 134 -5.38 7.53 -12.63
N ARG A 135 -5.83 7.16 -13.83
CA ARG A 135 -6.22 8.08 -14.91
C ARG A 135 -7.70 7.99 -15.29
N ALA A 136 -8.54 7.56 -14.33
CA ALA A 136 -9.98 7.46 -14.55
C ALA A 136 -10.70 8.81 -14.74
N GLY A 137 -10.02 9.91 -14.41
CA GLY A 137 -10.61 11.25 -14.48
C GLY A 137 -11.59 11.56 -13.35
N MET A 138 -11.64 10.70 -12.33
CA MET A 138 -12.46 10.88 -11.14
C MET A 138 -11.79 11.84 -10.14
N PRO A 139 -12.57 12.53 -9.27
CA PRO A 139 -11.98 13.38 -8.23
C PRO A 139 -11.15 12.57 -7.24
N ALA A 140 -10.19 13.23 -6.57
CA ALA A 140 -9.32 12.61 -5.57
C ALA A 140 -10.02 12.34 -4.22
N THR A 141 -11.33 12.58 -4.12
CA THR A 141 -12.05 12.43 -2.85
C THR A 141 -11.84 11.06 -2.22
N PRO A 142 -11.53 10.98 -0.92
CA PRO A 142 -11.40 9.71 -0.21
C PRO A 142 -12.75 9.07 0.10
N ASN A 143 -13.84 9.87 0.19
CA ASN A 143 -15.17 9.43 0.56
C ASN A 143 -16.21 10.04 -0.38
N PRO A 144 -17.09 9.24 -1.02
CA PRO A 144 -18.14 9.74 -1.92
C PRO A 144 -19.35 10.37 -1.19
N GLY A 145 -19.21 10.74 0.08
CA GLY A 145 -20.27 11.42 0.85
C GLY A 145 -21.01 10.50 1.82
N LEU A 146 -20.43 9.35 2.17
CA LEU A 146 -21.01 8.38 3.09
C LEU A 146 -20.56 8.64 4.54
N GLY A 147 -21.43 8.32 5.50
CA GLY A 147 -21.04 8.18 6.90
C GLY A 147 -20.14 6.97 7.12
N PRO A 148 -19.52 6.84 8.32
CA PRO A 148 -18.56 5.76 8.61
C PRO A 148 -19.12 4.35 8.38
N GLU A 149 -20.39 4.12 8.69
CA GLU A 149 -21.03 2.82 8.52
C GLU A 149 -21.14 2.43 7.04
N GLY A 150 -21.66 3.31 6.19
CA GLY A 150 -21.77 3.04 4.75
C GLY A 150 -20.41 2.99 4.06
N PHE A 151 -19.42 3.75 4.55
CA PHE A 151 -18.07 3.72 4.00
C PHE A 151 -17.34 2.38 4.22
N ALA A 152 -17.75 1.58 5.21
CA ALA A 152 -17.23 0.23 5.45
C ALA A 152 -17.84 -0.83 4.53
N VAL A 153 -18.96 -0.51 3.83
CA VAL A 153 -19.71 -1.46 3.01
C VAL A 153 -19.46 -1.17 1.52
N LEU A 154 -18.83 -2.12 0.83
CA LEU A 154 -18.46 -1.93 -0.57
C LEU A 154 -19.67 -1.62 -1.46
N ALA A 155 -20.79 -2.29 -1.26
CA ALA A 155 -22.02 -2.07 -2.04
C ALA A 155 -22.53 -0.63 -1.92
N ASP A 156 -22.55 -0.06 -0.70
CA ASP A 156 -22.99 1.32 -0.45
C ASP A 156 -22.05 2.32 -1.13
N VAL A 157 -20.75 2.05 -1.08
CA VAL A 157 -19.74 2.88 -1.78
C VAL A 157 -19.98 2.83 -3.30
N ILE A 158 -20.21 1.66 -3.87
CA ILE A 158 -20.47 1.51 -5.31
C ILE A 158 -21.72 2.28 -5.72
N GLU A 159 -22.80 2.20 -4.95
CA GLU A 159 -24.02 2.96 -5.23
C GLU A 159 -23.77 4.47 -5.18
N ALA A 160 -23.08 4.96 -4.13
CA ALA A 160 -22.72 6.37 -3.97
C ALA A 160 -21.87 6.89 -5.14
N LEU A 161 -21.01 6.04 -5.72
CA LEU A 161 -20.18 6.40 -6.88
C LEU A 161 -21.00 6.69 -8.15
N GLY A 162 -22.23 6.22 -8.23
CA GLY A 162 -23.17 6.62 -9.27
C GLY A 162 -23.43 8.14 -9.30
N GLY A 163 -23.34 8.81 -8.14
CA GLY A 163 -23.49 10.25 -7.98
C GLY A 163 -22.21 11.08 -8.16
N VAL A 164 -21.03 10.46 -8.40
CA VAL A 164 -19.76 11.18 -8.52
C VAL A 164 -19.50 11.59 -9.98
N ASP A 165 -19.04 12.82 -10.19
CA ASP A 165 -18.75 13.37 -11.52
C ASP A 165 -17.36 12.94 -12.03
N VAL A 166 -17.22 12.79 -13.35
CA VAL A 166 -15.94 12.66 -14.03
C VAL A 166 -15.40 14.05 -14.36
N VAL A 167 -14.36 14.49 -13.67
CA VAL A 167 -13.82 15.85 -13.73
C VAL A 167 -12.79 16.06 -14.85
N HIS A 168 -12.14 14.98 -15.29
CA HIS A 168 -11.20 15.00 -16.41
C HIS A 168 -11.58 13.95 -17.45
N GLU A 169 -11.09 14.11 -18.68
CA GLU A 169 -11.20 13.08 -19.69
C GLU A 169 -10.45 11.81 -19.27
N PRO A 170 -11.09 10.62 -19.24
CA PRO A 170 -10.40 9.38 -18.89
C PRO A 170 -9.15 9.15 -19.72
N GLY A 171 -8.05 8.77 -19.07
CA GLY A 171 -6.75 8.54 -19.68
C GLY A 171 -5.83 9.76 -19.78
N THR A 172 -6.29 10.98 -19.48
CA THR A 172 -5.51 12.20 -19.72
C THR A 172 -4.78 12.73 -18.48
N ASN A 173 -5.35 12.61 -17.29
CA ASN A 173 -4.79 13.18 -16.07
C ASN A 173 -4.43 12.11 -15.05
N LEU A 174 -3.22 12.17 -14.50
CA LEU A 174 -2.76 11.28 -13.45
C LEU A 174 -3.10 11.91 -12.08
N ASN A 175 -4.14 11.38 -11.45
CA ASN A 175 -4.59 11.84 -10.14
C ASN A 175 -4.82 10.64 -9.22
N TYR A 176 -4.00 10.53 -8.17
CA TYR A 176 -4.12 9.42 -7.23
C TYR A 176 -5.52 9.38 -6.62
N SER A 177 -6.23 8.31 -6.86
CA SER A 177 -7.52 8.06 -6.25
C SER A 177 -7.34 7.38 -4.89
N ALA A 178 -7.74 8.05 -3.82
CA ALA A 178 -7.61 7.50 -2.47
C ALA A 178 -8.53 6.28 -2.26
N ALA A 179 -9.74 6.28 -2.83
CA ALA A 179 -10.75 5.23 -2.63
C ALA A 179 -11.35 4.70 -3.94
N ILE A 180 -11.87 5.58 -4.80
CA ILE A 180 -12.81 5.27 -5.89
C ILE A 180 -12.32 4.16 -6.81
N ASN A 181 -11.08 4.27 -7.32
CA ASN A 181 -10.57 3.32 -8.30
C ASN A 181 -10.53 1.90 -7.75
N HIS A 182 -10.08 1.73 -6.50
CA HIS A 182 -9.96 0.39 -5.91
C HIS A 182 -11.29 -0.15 -5.40
N ALA A 183 -12.25 0.70 -5.03
CA ALA A 183 -13.63 0.28 -4.80
C ALA A 183 -14.21 -0.36 -6.07
N LEU A 184 -14.11 0.35 -7.21
CA LEU A 184 -14.56 -0.16 -8.49
C LEU A 184 -13.81 -1.43 -8.92
N MET A 185 -12.49 -1.48 -8.77
CA MET A 185 -11.69 -2.66 -9.11
C MET A 185 -12.02 -3.86 -8.23
N GLY A 186 -12.23 -3.66 -6.93
CA GLY A 186 -12.66 -4.71 -6.01
C GLY A 186 -14.00 -5.29 -6.41
N GLU A 187 -14.97 -4.44 -6.75
CA GLU A 187 -16.30 -4.86 -7.21
C GLU A 187 -16.25 -5.53 -8.59
N MET A 188 -15.46 -4.98 -9.53
CA MET A 188 -15.25 -5.62 -10.83
C MET A 188 -14.68 -7.04 -10.67
N ALA A 189 -13.68 -7.20 -9.82
CA ALA A 189 -13.10 -8.53 -9.55
C ALA A 189 -14.13 -9.45 -8.88
N ARG A 190 -14.86 -8.99 -7.86
CA ARG A 190 -15.89 -9.76 -7.19
C ARG A 190 -16.92 -10.31 -8.19
N ARG A 191 -17.42 -9.47 -9.09
CA ARG A 191 -18.39 -9.86 -10.13
C ARG A 191 -17.77 -10.78 -11.18
N ALA A 192 -16.54 -10.53 -11.61
CA ALA A 192 -15.85 -11.37 -12.60
C ALA A 192 -15.61 -12.80 -12.09
N TYR A 193 -15.48 -12.97 -10.77
CA TYR A 193 -15.39 -14.29 -10.13
C TYR A 193 -16.76 -14.87 -9.74
N GLY A 194 -17.82 -14.09 -9.77
CA GLY A 194 -19.15 -14.51 -9.29
C GLY A 194 -19.18 -14.73 -7.77
N ALA A 195 -18.37 -13.98 -7.03
CA ALA A 195 -18.24 -14.12 -5.58
C ALA A 195 -19.29 -13.30 -4.83
N ASP A 196 -19.75 -13.80 -3.70
CA ASP A 196 -20.72 -13.11 -2.85
C ASP A 196 -20.06 -11.99 -2.03
N SER A 197 -18.80 -12.19 -1.60
CA SER A 197 -18.03 -11.26 -0.76
C SER A 197 -16.64 -11.00 -1.35
N PHE A 198 -16.23 -9.73 -1.37
CA PHE A 198 -14.87 -9.33 -1.74
C PHE A 198 -13.84 -9.85 -0.71
N ARG A 199 -14.17 -9.81 0.58
CA ARG A 199 -13.26 -10.28 1.65
C ARG A 199 -12.95 -11.76 1.50
N ASP A 200 -13.99 -12.59 1.28
CA ASP A 200 -13.82 -14.04 1.13
C ASP A 200 -13.07 -14.37 -0.16
N LEU A 201 -13.37 -13.65 -1.24
CA LEU A 201 -12.63 -13.77 -2.49
C LEU A 201 -11.14 -13.46 -2.31
N MET A 202 -10.82 -12.37 -1.61
CA MET A 202 -9.43 -12.00 -1.30
C MET A 202 -8.74 -13.08 -0.46
N ARG A 203 -9.41 -13.57 0.58
CA ARG A 203 -8.90 -14.64 1.43
C ARG A 203 -8.57 -15.89 0.60
N GLU A 204 -9.53 -16.37 -0.19
CA GLU A 204 -9.41 -17.61 -0.97
C GLU A 204 -8.40 -17.48 -2.12
N LYS A 205 -8.43 -16.35 -2.86
CA LYS A 205 -7.65 -16.22 -4.11
C LYS A 205 -6.27 -15.62 -3.89
N VAL A 206 -6.03 -14.88 -2.79
CA VAL A 206 -4.75 -14.20 -2.56
C VAL A 206 -4.10 -14.63 -1.26
N PHE A 207 -4.79 -14.53 -0.12
CA PHE A 207 -4.12 -14.68 1.17
C PHE A 207 -3.81 -16.14 1.52
N GLU A 208 -4.77 -17.06 1.38
CA GLU A 208 -4.55 -18.49 1.66
C GLU A 208 -3.46 -19.12 0.80
N PRO A 209 -3.41 -18.90 -0.54
CA PRO A 209 -2.33 -19.44 -1.36
C PRO A 209 -0.94 -18.94 -0.98
N LEU A 210 -0.85 -17.76 -0.35
CA LEU A 210 0.40 -17.17 0.13
C LEU A 210 0.73 -17.53 1.58
N GLY A 211 -0.15 -18.25 2.28
CA GLY A 211 0.00 -18.54 3.70
C GLY A 211 -0.16 -17.31 4.60
N MET A 212 -0.80 -16.25 4.14
CA MET A 212 -1.06 -15.01 4.87
C MET A 212 -2.22 -15.18 5.85
N THR A 213 -1.96 -15.91 6.93
CA THR A 213 -3.00 -16.32 7.90
C THR A 213 -3.44 -15.19 8.83
N HIS A 214 -2.67 -14.11 8.90
CA HIS A 214 -2.91 -12.94 9.74
C HIS A 214 -3.21 -11.67 8.91
N THR A 215 -3.81 -11.85 7.73
CA THR A 215 -4.25 -10.78 6.85
C THR A 215 -5.71 -10.93 6.49
N ARG A 216 -6.49 -9.84 6.66
CA ARG A 216 -7.92 -9.78 6.30
C ARG A 216 -8.28 -8.37 5.85
N PHE A 217 -9.39 -8.24 5.13
CA PHE A 217 -10.16 -7.01 5.04
C PHE A 217 -11.17 -7.02 6.19
N GLY A 218 -11.19 -5.94 6.99
CA GLY A 218 -11.83 -5.92 8.29
C GLY A 218 -11.00 -6.61 9.39
N MET A 219 -11.23 -6.25 10.65
CA MET A 219 -10.46 -6.73 11.82
C MET A 219 -11.21 -7.86 12.53
N PRO A 220 -10.69 -9.10 12.49
CA PRO A 220 -11.24 -10.17 13.33
C PRO A 220 -11.20 -9.81 14.82
N ALA A 221 -12.25 -10.15 15.55
CA ALA A 221 -12.38 -9.81 16.96
C ALA A 221 -11.18 -10.31 17.80
N GLU A 222 -10.70 -11.52 17.49
CA GLU A 222 -9.58 -12.16 18.20
C GLU A 222 -8.22 -11.50 17.94
N TRP A 223 -8.11 -10.58 16.95
CA TRP A 223 -6.85 -9.88 16.67
C TRP A 223 -6.76 -8.50 17.33
N ARG A 224 -7.86 -8.00 17.91
CA ARG A 224 -7.92 -6.64 18.48
C ARG A 224 -6.89 -6.37 19.56
N GLU A 225 -6.57 -7.36 20.40
CA GLU A 225 -5.58 -7.19 21.48
C GLU A 225 -4.16 -6.91 20.97
N ARG A 226 -3.84 -7.39 19.77
CA ARG A 226 -2.54 -7.17 19.13
C ARG A 226 -2.62 -6.12 18.00
N ALA A 227 -3.76 -5.48 17.82
CA ALA A 227 -3.92 -4.42 16.83
C ALA A 227 -3.13 -3.17 17.21
N VAL A 228 -2.45 -2.58 16.22
CA VAL A 228 -1.75 -1.30 16.36
C VAL A 228 -2.72 -0.19 15.99
N PRO A 229 -3.03 0.74 16.91
CA PRO A 229 -3.97 1.82 16.61
C PRO A 229 -3.35 2.80 15.59
N LEU A 230 -4.20 3.34 14.71
CA LEU A 230 -3.84 4.51 13.92
C LEU A 230 -3.83 5.72 14.88
N LYS A 231 -2.67 6.31 15.03
CA LYS A 231 -2.45 7.52 15.83
C LYS A 231 -1.61 8.48 15.00
N VAL A 232 -2.17 9.64 14.70
CA VAL A 232 -1.52 10.60 13.82
C VAL A 232 -0.51 11.44 14.59
N ILE A 233 0.71 11.51 14.08
CA ILE A 233 1.78 12.38 14.56
C ILE A 233 1.97 13.47 13.51
N VAL A 234 1.31 14.60 13.67
CA VAL A 234 1.41 15.70 12.70
C VAL A 234 1.81 17.00 13.36
N ALA A 235 2.59 17.80 12.61
CA ALA A 235 2.67 19.23 12.81
C ALA A 235 1.36 19.89 12.33
N ASN A 236 1.04 21.07 12.87
CA ASN A 236 -0.23 21.78 12.67
C ASN A 236 -0.63 22.08 11.22
N ASP A 237 0.28 21.92 10.25
CA ASP A 237 0.09 22.26 8.82
C ASP A 237 -0.07 21.05 7.90
N SER A 238 -0.27 19.84 8.45
CA SER A 238 -0.48 18.64 7.65
C SER A 238 -1.85 18.62 6.99
N TRP A 239 -1.92 18.11 5.76
CA TRP A 239 -3.18 17.80 5.09
C TRP A 239 -3.83 16.49 5.62
N LEU A 240 -3.05 15.62 6.28
CA LEU A 240 -3.56 14.47 7.02
C LEU A 240 -4.05 14.96 8.39
N LYS A 241 -5.34 15.12 8.55
CA LYS A 241 -5.90 15.50 9.83
C LYS A 241 -6.14 14.28 10.70
N PRO A 242 -5.89 14.38 12.03
CA PRO A 242 -6.14 13.26 12.94
C PRO A 242 -7.54 12.67 12.80
N GLU A 243 -8.57 13.51 12.71
CA GLU A 243 -9.96 13.09 12.60
C GLU A 243 -10.24 12.26 11.32
N ASP A 244 -9.56 12.55 10.20
CA ASP A 244 -9.75 11.85 8.93
C ASP A 244 -9.08 10.47 8.90
N ILE A 245 -8.05 10.27 9.71
CA ILE A 245 -7.27 9.02 9.74
C ILE A 245 -7.65 8.18 10.95
N GLU A 246 -7.78 8.77 12.13
CA GLU A 246 -8.05 8.03 13.37
C GLU A 246 -9.47 7.46 13.39
N CYS A 247 -10.43 8.07 12.67
CA CYS A 247 -11.77 7.50 12.51
C CYS A 247 -11.74 6.14 11.76
N LEU A 248 -10.70 5.89 10.97
CA LEU A 248 -10.54 4.60 10.29
C LEU A 248 -10.29 3.43 11.25
N ASN A 249 -9.87 3.70 12.51
CA ASN A 249 -9.79 2.64 13.52
C ASN A 249 -11.14 1.94 13.67
N ASP A 250 -12.21 2.70 13.92
CA ASP A 250 -13.55 2.14 14.15
C ASP A 250 -14.12 1.49 12.89
N VAL A 251 -13.85 2.10 11.72
CA VAL A 251 -14.38 1.62 10.43
C VAL A 251 -13.71 0.31 10.01
N ILE A 252 -12.36 0.23 10.11
CA ILE A 252 -11.59 -0.97 9.75
C ILE A 252 -11.79 -2.08 10.80
N ASP A 253 -12.07 -1.72 12.06
CA ASP A 253 -12.30 -2.68 13.14
C ASP A 253 -13.63 -3.43 13.04
N ARG A 254 -14.49 -3.03 12.13
CA ARG A 254 -15.63 -3.85 11.78
C ARG A 254 -15.15 -5.12 11.09
N GLU A 255 -15.57 -6.26 11.62
CA GLU A 255 -15.21 -7.57 11.07
C GLU A 255 -15.73 -7.77 9.64
N ASP A 256 -16.86 -7.13 9.32
CA ASP A 256 -17.53 -7.17 8.03
C ASP A 256 -17.08 -6.08 7.04
N ALA A 257 -16.10 -5.24 7.37
CA ALA A 257 -15.66 -4.15 6.49
C ALA A 257 -15.07 -4.66 5.18
N GLU A 258 -15.57 -4.13 4.07
CA GLU A 258 -15.10 -4.41 2.71
C GLU A 258 -14.61 -3.13 2.03
N MET A 259 -13.35 -2.77 2.27
CA MET A 259 -12.74 -1.54 1.79
C MET A 259 -11.49 -1.86 0.95
N PRO A 260 -11.62 -2.23 -0.33
CA PRO A 260 -10.52 -2.64 -1.21
C PRO A 260 -9.33 -1.66 -1.28
N TRP A 261 -9.55 -0.41 -0.91
CA TRP A 261 -8.58 0.69 -1.02
C TRP A 261 -7.77 0.95 0.26
N VAL A 262 -8.27 0.53 1.46
CA VAL A 262 -7.65 0.94 2.75
C VAL A 262 -7.88 -0.05 3.89
N GLY A 263 -8.81 -0.99 3.76
CA GLY A 263 -9.38 -1.77 4.86
C GLY A 263 -8.62 -3.03 5.25
N ALA A 264 -7.47 -3.31 4.65
CA ALA A 264 -6.71 -4.49 5.04
C ALA A 264 -5.96 -4.27 6.35
N VAL A 265 -5.94 -5.33 7.16
CA VAL A 265 -5.08 -5.46 8.34
C VAL A 265 -4.11 -6.61 8.12
N SER A 266 -2.86 -6.46 8.57
CA SER A 266 -1.81 -7.44 8.30
C SER A 266 -0.67 -7.38 9.31
N THR A 267 0.14 -8.44 9.36
CA THR A 267 1.43 -8.47 10.05
C THR A 267 2.58 -8.22 9.08
N VAL A 268 3.76 -7.88 9.58
CA VAL A 268 4.95 -7.70 8.73
C VAL A 268 5.36 -9.00 8.03
N ASP A 269 5.13 -10.15 8.66
CA ASP A 269 5.44 -11.46 8.06
C ASP A 269 4.52 -11.77 6.87
N ASP A 270 3.24 -11.47 6.97
CA ASP A 270 2.30 -11.67 5.88
C ASP A 270 2.57 -10.67 4.74
N VAL A 271 2.87 -9.41 5.07
CA VAL A 271 3.32 -8.42 4.07
C VAL A 271 4.59 -8.90 3.38
N PHE A 272 5.52 -9.52 4.11
CA PHE A 272 6.73 -10.10 3.53
C PHE A 272 6.41 -11.28 2.60
N ALA A 273 5.50 -12.18 2.98
CA ALA A 273 5.06 -13.28 2.10
C ALA A 273 4.47 -12.75 0.78
N PHE A 274 3.66 -11.70 0.85
CA PHE A 274 3.14 -11.02 -0.34
C PHE A 274 4.26 -10.38 -1.18
N THR A 275 5.20 -9.71 -0.53
CA THR A 275 6.35 -9.06 -1.19
C THR A 275 7.23 -10.10 -1.90
N GLU A 276 7.44 -11.27 -1.29
CA GLU A 276 8.20 -12.36 -1.92
C GLU A 276 7.47 -13.00 -3.09
N MET A 277 6.15 -13.09 -3.06
CA MET A 277 5.37 -13.51 -4.24
C MET A 277 5.60 -12.54 -5.41
N LEU A 278 5.60 -11.23 -5.15
CA LEU A 278 5.91 -10.23 -6.18
C LEU A 278 7.34 -10.36 -6.70
N ARG A 279 8.33 -10.52 -5.79
CA ARG A 279 9.75 -10.74 -6.16
C ARG A 279 9.92 -12.03 -6.96
N ASN A 280 9.18 -13.07 -6.61
CA ASN A 280 9.21 -14.37 -7.28
C ASN A 280 8.28 -14.44 -8.50
N LYS A 281 8.03 -13.30 -9.14
CA LYS A 281 7.30 -13.17 -10.39
C LYS A 281 5.89 -13.80 -10.36
N GLY A 282 5.18 -13.58 -9.26
CA GLY A 282 3.81 -14.05 -9.08
C GLY A 282 3.67 -15.50 -8.61
N ARG A 283 4.78 -16.16 -8.18
CA ARG A 283 4.74 -17.52 -7.64
C ARG A 283 4.55 -17.54 -6.13
N THR A 284 3.70 -18.43 -5.66
CA THR A 284 3.51 -18.71 -4.24
C THR A 284 4.73 -19.47 -3.67
N PRO A 285 4.86 -19.54 -2.33
CA PRO A 285 5.88 -20.39 -1.70
C PRO A 285 5.79 -21.88 -2.08
N ALA A 286 4.58 -22.35 -2.41
CA ALA A 286 4.35 -23.72 -2.88
C ALA A 286 4.71 -23.94 -4.36
N GLY A 287 5.10 -22.87 -5.08
CA GLY A 287 5.48 -22.91 -6.49
C GLY A 287 4.33 -22.74 -7.47
N GLU A 288 3.10 -22.53 -6.99
CA GLU A 288 1.94 -22.22 -7.84
C GLU A 288 2.09 -20.83 -8.47
N GLN A 289 1.70 -20.68 -9.74
CA GLN A 289 1.65 -19.37 -10.40
C GLN A 289 0.34 -18.67 -10.08
N LEU A 290 0.35 -17.80 -9.07
CA LEU A 290 -0.81 -17.03 -8.62
C LEU A 290 -1.17 -15.92 -9.62
N ILE A 291 -0.15 -15.23 -10.13
CA ILE A 291 -0.25 -14.16 -11.13
C ILE A 291 0.68 -14.50 -12.28
N GLY A 292 0.19 -14.46 -13.53
CA GLY A 292 1.02 -14.71 -14.68
C GLY A 292 2.25 -13.79 -14.74
N GLU A 293 3.45 -14.36 -14.96
CA GLU A 293 4.71 -13.60 -15.00
C GLU A 293 4.61 -12.42 -15.97
N SER A 294 4.05 -12.62 -17.16
CA SER A 294 3.88 -11.57 -18.18
C SER A 294 2.95 -10.44 -17.74
N VAL A 295 1.93 -10.75 -16.93
CA VAL A 295 1.02 -9.73 -16.36
C VAL A 295 1.78 -8.89 -15.35
N LEU A 296 2.55 -9.51 -14.47
CA LEU A 296 3.33 -8.80 -13.46
C LEU A 296 4.47 -7.98 -14.08
N ASP A 297 5.19 -8.53 -15.07
CA ASP A 297 6.22 -7.79 -15.80
C ASP A 297 5.63 -6.55 -16.48
N PHE A 298 4.45 -6.66 -17.11
CA PHE A 298 3.77 -5.52 -17.70
C PHE A 298 3.28 -4.52 -16.64
N ALA A 299 2.71 -5.01 -15.53
CA ALA A 299 2.20 -4.19 -14.44
C ALA A 299 3.30 -3.37 -13.75
N THR A 300 4.55 -3.82 -13.79
CA THR A 300 5.71 -3.15 -13.18
C THR A 300 6.53 -2.33 -14.19
N THR A 301 6.00 -2.07 -15.39
CA THR A 301 6.56 -1.08 -16.33
C THR A 301 5.83 0.25 -16.22
N ASN A 302 6.53 1.36 -16.50
CA ASN A 302 5.93 2.69 -16.42
C ASN A 302 4.82 2.87 -17.48
N GLN A 303 3.60 3.05 -17.02
CA GLN A 303 2.38 3.22 -17.82
C GLN A 303 1.94 4.69 -17.93
N THR A 304 2.58 5.59 -17.20
CA THR A 304 2.16 7.01 -17.10
C THR A 304 3.18 7.98 -17.70
N GLY A 305 4.31 7.47 -18.18
CA GLY A 305 5.38 8.33 -18.72
C GLY A 305 5.87 9.32 -17.66
N ASP A 306 6.07 10.56 -18.09
CA ASP A 306 6.53 11.66 -17.25
C ASP A 306 5.37 12.49 -16.64
N GLN A 307 4.13 11.99 -16.70
CA GLN A 307 3.00 12.68 -16.08
C GLN A 307 3.23 12.86 -14.57
N ILE A 308 2.95 14.06 -14.07
CA ILE A 308 2.99 14.35 -12.64
C ILE A 308 1.71 13.82 -12.01
N ASN A 309 1.83 13.15 -10.88
CA ASN A 309 0.67 12.80 -10.06
C ASN A 309 0.26 14.03 -9.25
N ASP A 310 -0.96 14.51 -9.42
CA ASP A 310 -1.45 15.76 -8.82
C ASP A 310 -1.30 15.76 -7.29
N LEU A 311 -1.61 14.64 -6.61
CA LEU A 311 -1.46 14.56 -5.16
C LEU A 311 -0.01 14.73 -4.72
N TYR A 312 0.94 14.02 -5.35
CA TYR A 312 2.36 14.13 -5.01
C TYR A 312 2.95 15.46 -5.46
N GLY A 313 2.42 16.06 -6.51
CA GLY A 313 2.73 17.41 -6.93
C GLY A 313 2.43 18.43 -5.81
N MET A 314 1.30 18.27 -5.11
CA MET A 314 0.97 19.12 -3.95
C MET A 314 1.93 18.91 -2.77
N VAL A 315 2.29 17.67 -2.45
CA VAL A 315 3.26 17.35 -1.39
C VAL A 315 4.63 17.94 -1.72
N ALA A 316 5.11 17.75 -2.96
CA ALA A 316 6.39 18.30 -3.40
C ALA A 316 6.39 19.83 -3.36
N ALA A 317 5.32 20.48 -3.81
CA ALA A 317 5.20 21.94 -3.77
C ALA A 317 5.22 22.48 -2.34
N ALA A 318 4.51 21.85 -1.40
CA ALA A 318 4.49 22.24 0.01
C ALA A 318 5.88 22.13 0.65
N ARG A 319 6.69 21.16 0.23
CA ARG A 319 8.07 20.94 0.71
C ARG A 319 9.14 21.65 -0.13
N LYS A 320 8.75 22.39 -1.18
CA LYS A 320 9.66 23.05 -2.14
C LYS A 320 10.64 22.06 -2.79
N TRP A 321 10.17 20.84 -3.05
CA TRP A 321 10.88 19.82 -3.80
C TRP A 321 10.60 19.96 -5.30
N ASP A 322 11.52 19.43 -6.11
CA ASP A 322 11.27 19.25 -7.53
C ASP A 322 10.07 18.32 -7.74
N LEU A 323 9.21 18.64 -8.72
CA LEU A 323 8.04 17.84 -9.04
C LEU A 323 8.47 16.48 -9.58
N PRO A 324 8.16 15.38 -8.89
CA PRO A 324 8.53 14.05 -9.36
C PRO A 324 7.56 13.58 -10.45
N PRO A 325 8.05 12.87 -11.48
CA PRO A 325 7.17 12.11 -12.36
C PRO A 325 6.41 11.05 -11.54
N GLY A 326 5.17 10.77 -11.92
CA GLY A 326 4.31 9.84 -11.19
C GLY A 326 4.84 8.43 -11.14
N ASN A 327 5.56 7.99 -12.20
CA ASN A 327 6.19 6.67 -12.29
C ASN A 327 5.26 5.56 -11.82
N MET A 328 4.07 5.45 -12.44
CA MET A 328 3.10 4.43 -12.09
C MET A 328 3.11 3.29 -13.10
N GLY A 329 3.15 2.06 -12.58
CA GLY A 329 2.76 0.88 -13.32
C GLY A 329 1.24 0.68 -13.29
N LEU A 330 0.78 -0.55 -13.46
CA LEU A 330 -0.60 -0.89 -13.18
C LEU A 330 -0.81 -1.00 -11.66
N GLY A 331 -1.28 0.08 -11.04
CA GLY A 331 -1.53 0.13 -9.59
C GLY A 331 -0.30 -0.01 -8.69
N MET A 332 0.91 -0.04 -9.25
CA MET A 332 2.17 -0.13 -8.53
C MET A 332 2.97 1.15 -8.66
N ALA A 333 3.51 1.64 -7.54
CA ALA A 333 4.49 2.71 -7.56
C ALA A 333 5.83 2.16 -8.06
N LEU A 334 6.51 2.93 -8.91
CA LEU A 334 7.82 2.57 -9.48
C LEU A 334 8.88 3.57 -9.03
N ALA A 335 10.10 3.08 -8.83
CA ALA A 335 11.23 3.97 -8.54
C ALA A 335 11.56 4.87 -9.74
N GLY A 336 11.67 4.31 -10.94
CA GLY A 336 12.10 5.07 -12.11
C GLY A 336 13.53 5.61 -11.95
N THR A 337 13.87 6.61 -12.76
CA THR A 337 15.18 7.29 -12.76
C THR A 337 15.10 8.68 -12.12
N GLY A 338 16.27 9.29 -11.85
CA GLY A 338 16.37 10.66 -11.33
C GLY A 338 16.56 10.74 -9.82
N THR A 339 16.68 11.97 -9.32
CA THR A 339 17.02 12.27 -7.92
C THR A 339 15.87 12.91 -7.13
N HIS A 340 14.65 12.81 -7.66
CA HIS A 340 13.46 13.35 -7.01
C HIS A 340 13.17 12.67 -5.66
N ALA A 341 12.52 13.39 -4.75
CA ALA A 341 12.05 12.84 -3.50
C ALA A 341 10.99 11.75 -3.77
N ARG A 342 11.18 10.55 -3.23
CA ARG A 342 10.32 9.38 -3.41
C ARG A 342 10.56 8.34 -2.32
N PHE A 343 9.59 7.48 -2.08
CA PHE A 343 9.63 6.48 -1.01
C PHE A 343 10.78 5.47 -1.13
N PHE A 344 11.12 5.05 -2.34
CA PHE A 344 12.13 4.00 -2.53
C PHE A 344 13.58 4.49 -2.45
N GLY A 345 13.79 5.82 -2.40
CA GLY A 345 15.12 6.42 -2.46
C GLY A 345 15.76 6.32 -3.86
N PRO A 346 16.89 7.02 -4.08
CA PRO A 346 17.55 7.07 -5.39
C PRO A 346 18.50 5.90 -5.66
N PHE A 347 18.83 5.07 -4.66
CA PHE A 347 19.87 4.03 -4.76
C PHE A 347 19.33 2.62 -5.01
N VAL A 348 18.03 2.44 -5.04
CA VAL A 348 17.40 1.22 -5.57
C VAL A 348 17.50 1.21 -7.10
N SER A 349 17.33 0.04 -7.74
CA SER A 349 17.28 0.01 -9.20
C SER A 349 16.07 0.76 -9.75
N PRO A 350 16.14 1.33 -10.97
CA PRO A 350 14.98 1.96 -11.59
C PRO A 350 13.77 1.03 -11.79
N ARG A 351 13.99 -0.28 -11.73
CA ARG A 351 12.97 -1.32 -11.82
C ARG A 351 12.30 -1.65 -10.50
N THR A 352 12.74 -1.05 -9.39
CA THR A 352 12.11 -1.22 -8.08
C THR A 352 10.66 -0.75 -8.12
N PHE A 353 9.79 -1.55 -7.54
CA PHE A 353 8.37 -1.27 -7.44
C PHE A 353 7.82 -1.67 -6.08
N GLY A 354 6.67 -1.11 -5.72
CA GLY A 354 6.09 -1.39 -4.42
C GLY A 354 4.76 -0.72 -4.17
N SER A 355 4.35 -0.77 -2.91
CA SER A 355 3.12 -0.17 -2.40
C SER A 355 3.35 0.42 -1.02
N TYR A 356 2.58 1.44 -0.66
CA TYR A 356 2.73 2.14 0.62
C TYR A 356 1.36 2.55 1.17
N GLY A 357 1.31 2.78 2.47
CA GLY A 357 0.16 3.35 3.18
C GLY A 357 0.53 4.67 3.82
N ALA A 358 -0.40 5.61 3.79
CA ALA A 358 -0.21 6.98 4.25
C ALA A 358 0.50 7.04 5.60
N GLY A 359 1.58 7.80 5.68
CA GLY A 359 2.31 8.09 6.90
C GLY A 359 2.92 6.91 7.67
N SER A 360 2.73 5.64 7.24
CA SER A 360 3.02 4.51 8.14
C SER A 360 3.68 3.28 7.53
N SER A 361 3.37 2.88 6.31
CA SER A 361 3.77 1.58 5.80
C SER A 361 4.38 1.64 4.40
N LEU A 362 5.34 0.75 4.14
CA LEU A 362 6.01 0.61 2.84
C LEU A 362 6.40 -0.86 2.62
N LEU A 363 6.17 -1.35 1.39
CA LEU A 363 6.85 -2.51 0.85
C LEU A 363 7.46 -2.18 -0.50
N TRP A 364 8.60 -2.77 -0.81
CA TRP A 364 9.17 -2.72 -2.15
C TRP A 364 9.99 -3.96 -2.49
N VAL A 365 10.09 -4.20 -3.78
CA VAL A 365 10.92 -5.22 -4.42
C VAL A 365 11.87 -4.56 -5.39
N ASP A 366 13.14 -4.87 -5.30
CA ASP A 366 14.12 -4.56 -6.33
C ASP A 366 14.48 -5.85 -7.10
N PRO A 367 13.94 -6.06 -8.31
CA PRO A 367 14.16 -7.28 -9.06
C PRO A 367 15.59 -7.41 -9.61
N VAL A 368 16.38 -6.32 -9.61
CA VAL A 368 17.77 -6.33 -10.09
C VAL A 368 18.73 -6.80 -9.00
N SER A 369 18.62 -6.24 -7.81
CA SER A 369 19.45 -6.64 -6.66
C SER A 369 18.94 -7.87 -5.93
N GLY A 370 17.68 -8.25 -6.17
CA GLY A 370 16.97 -9.32 -5.46
C GLY A 370 16.56 -8.93 -4.03
N MET A 371 16.66 -7.64 -3.70
CA MET A 371 16.27 -7.13 -2.38
C MET A 371 14.76 -6.96 -2.24
N SER A 372 14.27 -7.17 -1.05
CA SER A 372 12.92 -6.82 -0.61
C SER A 372 12.95 -6.15 0.76
N PHE A 373 12.02 -5.22 0.97
CA PHE A 373 11.90 -4.40 2.16
C PHE A 373 10.43 -4.28 2.56
N CYS A 374 10.14 -4.53 3.84
CA CYS A 374 8.83 -4.35 4.43
C CYS A 374 8.95 -3.54 5.72
N PHE A 375 8.14 -2.52 5.87
CA PHE A 375 8.13 -1.64 7.02
C PHE A 375 6.70 -1.27 7.40
N LEU A 376 6.32 -1.55 8.65
CA LEU A 376 5.03 -1.17 9.23
C LEU A 376 5.31 -0.39 10.51
N SER A 377 4.80 0.85 10.66
CA SER A 377 5.03 1.65 11.86
C SER A 377 3.74 2.02 12.59
N SER A 378 3.85 2.14 13.90
CA SER A 378 2.90 2.85 14.74
C SER A 378 3.23 4.34 14.74
N GLY A 379 2.20 5.19 14.70
CA GLY A 379 2.36 6.63 14.48
C GLY A 379 2.34 6.98 13.00
N VAL A 380 1.24 7.60 12.56
CA VAL A 380 1.07 8.06 11.17
C VAL A 380 1.70 9.44 11.04
N MET A 381 2.71 9.55 10.18
CA MET A 381 3.47 10.79 9.94
C MET A 381 2.79 11.64 8.86
N ASP A 382 3.13 12.95 8.81
CA ASP A 382 2.87 13.76 7.62
C ASP A 382 3.49 13.12 6.38
N GLU A 383 2.83 13.22 5.23
CA GLU A 383 3.26 12.50 4.03
C GLU A 383 4.62 12.97 3.50
N GLY A 384 4.95 14.25 3.62
CA GLY A 384 6.28 14.76 3.23
C GLY A 384 7.39 14.20 4.14
N ASP A 385 7.15 14.14 5.45
CA ASP A 385 8.08 13.54 6.41
C ASP A 385 8.19 12.03 6.18
N ASN A 386 7.08 11.37 5.84
CA ASN A 386 7.04 9.96 5.50
C ASN A 386 7.86 9.64 4.24
N VAL A 387 7.74 10.45 3.20
CA VAL A 387 8.59 10.34 1.99
C VAL A 387 10.07 10.48 2.35
N ALA A 388 10.43 11.48 3.15
CA ALA A 388 11.82 11.72 3.56
C ALA A 388 12.36 10.54 4.40
N ARG A 389 11.56 10.03 5.35
CA ARG A 389 11.89 8.84 6.15
C ARG A 389 12.16 7.63 5.26
N PHE A 390 11.21 7.29 4.40
CA PHE A 390 11.34 6.10 3.58
C PHE A 390 12.42 6.22 2.51
N GLN A 391 12.65 7.42 1.96
CA GLN A 391 13.81 7.67 1.10
C GLN A 391 15.11 7.35 1.80
N LYS A 392 15.27 7.79 3.08
CA LYS A 392 16.45 7.51 3.90
C LYS A 392 16.58 6.00 4.18
N LEU A 393 15.54 5.36 4.73
CA LEU A 393 15.59 3.96 5.13
C LEU A 393 15.77 3.02 3.93
N SER A 394 15.07 3.28 2.82
CA SER A 394 15.20 2.51 1.58
C SER A 394 16.60 2.64 0.97
N SER A 395 17.20 3.84 1.03
CA SER A 395 18.58 4.07 0.55
C SER A 395 19.60 3.28 1.36
N ILE A 396 19.45 3.23 2.68
CA ILE A 396 20.35 2.45 3.55
C ILE A 396 20.15 0.94 3.27
N ALA A 397 18.90 0.47 3.19
CA ALA A 397 18.60 -0.93 2.88
C ALA A 397 19.15 -1.34 1.51
N ALA A 398 19.00 -0.50 0.48
CA ALA A 398 19.55 -0.75 -0.85
C ALA A 398 21.08 -0.81 -0.86
N SER A 399 21.75 0.00 -0.03
CA SER A 399 23.22 0.02 0.11
C SER A 399 23.77 -1.28 0.70
N ALA A 400 22.93 -2.10 1.34
CA ALA A 400 23.33 -3.40 1.85
C ALA A 400 23.54 -4.44 0.74
N ALA A 401 22.98 -4.24 -0.46
CA ALA A 401 23.17 -5.18 -1.56
C ALA A 401 24.58 -5.04 -2.17
N THR A 402 25.31 -6.16 -2.23
CA THR A 402 26.62 -6.22 -2.88
C THR A 402 26.56 -7.01 -4.19
N SER A 403 27.50 -6.77 -5.09
CA SER A 403 27.70 -7.65 -6.26
C SER A 403 28.10 -9.05 -5.75
N VAL A 404 27.44 -10.08 -6.22
CA VAL A 404 27.79 -11.48 -5.93
C VAL A 404 28.68 -11.98 -7.05
#